data_9b68ca7013f599cadf18411b4f601194
#
_entry.id   9b68ca7013f599cadf18411b4f601194
#
_cell.length_a   1.000
_cell.length_b   1.000
_cell.length_c   1.000
_cell.angle_alpha   90.00
_cell.angle_beta   90.00
_cell.angle_gamma   90.00
#
_symmetry.space_group_name_H-M   'P 1'
#
loop_
_entity.id
_entity.type
_entity.pdbx_description
1 polymer ?
#
loop_
_entity_poly.entity_id
_entity_poly.type
_entity_poly.pdbx_seq_one_letter_code
_entity_poly.pdbx_strand_id
1 'polypeptide(L)'
;MPTSRAMEITESQPIGGNVSDFELLPVSGSAPQGLTSILANKKGAVIVFWSAVCSHCRRYDDYLQKFSMRYPDLGLGVIGAREKENAEVLTKAIADRSLRFPILHDINLKVAHAWLVCQTPRAFLINADQHLLYRGAIDNFKYPMDPEYAPYLDHALEDFLSGQAVRRSETPGFGCPTESVYYHRN
;
A
#
# COMPACT_ATOMS: atom_id res chain seq x y z
N MET A 1 28.33 19.19 22.21
CA MET A 1 28.23 17.79 21.67
C MET A 1 26.76 17.55 21.39
N PRO A 2 26.31 17.42 20.12
CA PRO A 2 24.93 17.07 19.84
C PRO A 2 24.76 15.57 20.08
N THR A 3 23.89 15.23 21.01
CA THR A 3 23.45 13.87 21.29
C THR A 3 22.73 13.31 20.08
N SER A 4 23.30 12.26 19.49
CA SER A 4 22.65 11.44 18.49
C SER A 4 21.30 10.96 19.04
N ARG A 5 20.22 11.53 18.50
CA ARG A 5 18.87 11.04 18.76
C ARG A 5 18.77 9.72 18.00
N ALA A 6 18.94 8.61 18.69
CA ALA A 6 18.57 7.31 18.16
C ALA A 6 17.12 7.43 17.67
N MET A 7 16.88 7.12 16.39
CA MET A 7 15.51 6.96 15.89
C MET A 7 14.89 5.84 16.72
N GLU A 8 13.98 6.20 17.61
CA GLU A 8 13.09 5.21 18.20
C GLU A 8 12.35 4.54 17.02
N ILE A 9 12.63 3.27 16.85
CA ILE A 9 11.83 2.42 15.96
C ILE A 9 10.46 2.36 16.62
N THR A 10 9.55 3.17 16.14
CA THR A 10 8.14 3.08 16.55
C THR A 10 7.68 1.69 16.17
N GLU A 11 7.25 0.90 17.15
CA GLU A 11 6.72 -0.44 16.92
C GLU A 11 5.62 -0.34 15.86
N SER A 12 5.70 -1.22 14.85
CA SER A 12 4.67 -1.31 13.82
C SER A 12 3.31 -1.50 14.49
N GLN A 13 2.29 -0.83 13.99
CA GLN A 13 0.93 -1.01 14.50
C GLN A 13 0.60 -2.50 14.51
N PRO A 14 0.18 -3.07 15.66
CA PRO A 14 -0.07 -4.50 15.76
C PRO A 14 -1.26 -4.90 14.87
N ILE A 15 -1.26 -6.12 14.38
CA ILE A 15 -2.45 -6.71 13.74
C ILE A 15 -3.60 -6.65 14.75
N GLY A 16 -4.77 -6.22 14.31
CA GLY A 16 -5.94 -5.92 15.15
C GLY A 16 -5.93 -4.54 15.80
N GLY A 17 -4.83 -3.81 15.73
CA GLY A 17 -4.74 -2.42 16.20
C GLY A 17 -5.29 -1.40 15.20
N ASN A 18 -5.60 -0.21 15.70
CA ASN A 18 -6.03 0.91 14.84
C ASN A 18 -4.88 1.43 13.99
N VAL A 19 -5.16 1.71 12.73
CA VAL A 19 -4.24 2.43 11.85
C VAL A 19 -4.47 3.93 11.93
N SER A 20 -3.39 4.71 11.74
CA SER A 20 -3.50 6.16 11.65
C SER A 20 -4.23 6.55 10.38
N ASP A 21 -5.21 7.46 10.47
CA ASP A 21 -5.80 8.08 9.28
C ASP A 21 -4.77 8.97 8.57
N PHE A 22 -5.04 9.25 7.33
CA PHE A 22 -4.24 10.13 6.50
C PHE A 22 -5.16 10.99 5.64
N GLU A 23 -4.62 12.07 5.09
CA GLU A 23 -5.28 12.90 4.09
C GLU A 23 -4.26 13.28 3.02
N LEU A 24 -4.50 12.84 1.78
CA LEU A 24 -3.62 13.05 0.65
C LEU A 24 -4.40 13.55 -0.57
N LEU A 25 -3.75 14.36 -1.38
CA LEU A 25 -4.31 14.77 -2.66
C LEU A 25 -4.10 13.69 -3.72
N PRO A 26 -5.12 13.36 -4.52
CA PRO A 26 -4.91 12.55 -5.71
C PRO A 26 -4.08 13.31 -6.74
N VAL A 27 -3.25 12.59 -7.50
CA VAL A 27 -2.43 13.17 -8.58
C VAL A 27 -3.30 13.86 -9.62
N SER A 28 -4.47 13.29 -9.90
CA SER A 28 -5.46 13.83 -10.85
C SER A 28 -6.71 14.26 -10.09
N GLY A 29 -6.65 15.38 -9.40
CA GLY A 29 -7.81 15.88 -8.66
C GLY A 29 -7.43 16.93 -7.63
N SER A 30 -8.44 17.56 -7.03
CA SER A 30 -8.25 18.65 -6.08
C SER A 30 -8.85 18.37 -4.70
N ALA A 31 -9.70 17.35 -4.56
CA ALA A 31 -10.30 17.00 -3.28
C ALA A 31 -9.43 15.96 -2.55
N PRO A 32 -8.97 16.27 -1.32
CA PRO A 32 -8.23 15.31 -0.51
C PRO A 32 -9.03 14.03 -0.27
N GLN A 33 -8.31 12.92 -0.18
CA GLN A 33 -8.86 11.62 0.20
C GLN A 33 -8.06 11.04 1.37
N GLY A 34 -8.75 10.44 2.30
CA GLY A 34 -8.17 9.77 3.45
C GLY A 34 -8.75 8.40 3.66
N LEU A 35 -8.25 7.69 4.65
CA LEU A 35 -8.73 6.34 4.98
C LEU A 35 -10.23 6.36 5.29
N THR A 36 -10.70 7.33 6.06
CA THR A 36 -12.13 7.49 6.41
C THR A 36 -13.00 7.63 5.16
N SER A 37 -12.56 8.41 4.15
CA SER A 37 -13.32 8.56 2.90
C SER A 37 -13.30 7.31 2.02
N ILE A 38 -12.19 6.57 2.01
CA ILE A 38 -12.05 5.30 1.28
C ILE A 38 -12.92 4.20 1.91
N LEU A 39 -13.07 4.23 3.23
CA LEU A 39 -13.92 3.30 3.99
C LEU A 39 -15.41 3.62 3.92
N ALA A 40 -15.79 4.83 3.47
CA ALA A 40 -17.19 5.27 3.48
C ALA A 40 -18.11 4.30 2.73
N ASN A 41 -19.11 3.76 3.44
CA ASN A 41 -20.06 2.75 2.92
C ASN A 41 -19.40 1.44 2.44
N LYS A 42 -18.24 1.09 2.97
CA LYS A 42 -17.51 -0.15 2.67
C LYS A 42 -17.36 -1.02 3.91
N LYS A 43 -17.24 -2.33 3.71
CA LYS A 43 -16.92 -3.29 4.79
C LYS A 43 -15.49 -3.14 5.29
N GLY A 44 -14.61 -2.67 4.43
CA GLY A 44 -13.19 -2.45 4.70
C GLY A 44 -12.53 -1.78 3.51
N ALA A 45 -11.23 -1.63 3.58
CA ALA A 45 -10.42 -1.04 2.51
C ALA A 45 -9.08 -1.78 2.33
N VAL A 46 -8.59 -1.77 1.11
CA VAL A 46 -7.22 -2.12 0.79
C VAL A 46 -6.45 -0.85 0.47
N ILE A 47 -5.34 -0.64 1.17
CA ILE A 47 -4.40 0.43 0.89
C ILE A 47 -3.14 -0.19 0.32
N VAL A 48 -2.71 0.28 -0.86
CA VAL A 48 -1.49 -0.19 -1.52
C VAL A 48 -0.53 0.95 -1.70
N PHE A 49 0.61 0.87 -1.04
CA PHE A 49 1.74 1.75 -1.33
C PHE A 49 2.41 1.29 -2.62
N TRP A 50 2.58 2.21 -3.55
CA TRP A 50 2.93 1.97 -4.94
C TRP A 50 3.94 3.00 -5.42
N SER A 51 4.65 2.72 -6.52
CA SER A 51 5.55 3.67 -7.15
C SER A 51 5.53 3.51 -8.67
N ALA A 52 5.49 4.62 -9.39
CA ALA A 52 5.49 4.67 -10.84
C ALA A 52 6.75 4.04 -11.46
N VAL A 53 7.90 4.20 -10.79
CA VAL A 53 9.19 3.72 -11.27
C VAL A 53 9.58 2.34 -10.75
N CYS A 54 8.73 1.72 -9.94
CA CYS A 54 8.94 0.38 -9.42
C CYS A 54 8.44 -0.69 -10.40
N SER A 55 9.34 -1.51 -10.93
CA SER A 55 8.98 -2.62 -11.83
C SER A 55 8.07 -3.65 -11.16
N HIS A 56 8.24 -3.87 -9.86
CA HIS A 56 7.37 -4.77 -9.08
C HIS A 56 5.95 -4.22 -8.94
N CYS A 57 5.78 -2.90 -8.82
CA CYS A 57 4.46 -2.27 -8.76
C CYS A 57 3.71 -2.40 -10.10
N ARG A 58 4.43 -2.21 -11.22
CA ARG A 58 3.83 -2.28 -12.56
C ARG A 58 3.14 -3.60 -12.85
N ARG A 59 3.59 -4.70 -12.27
CA ARG A 59 2.97 -6.02 -12.40
C ARG A 59 1.53 -6.04 -11.93
N TYR A 60 1.18 -5.23 -10.94
CA TYR A 60 -0.13 -5.23 -10.29
C TYR A 60 -1.09 -4.18 -10.83
N ASP A 61 -0.72 -3.42 -11.87
CA ASP A 61 -1.60 -2.39 -12.45
C ASP A 61 -2.95 -2.96 -12.90
N ASP A 62 -2.94 -4.09 -13.61
CA ASP A 62 -4.17 -4.76 -14.06
C ASP A 62 -5.00 -5.29 -12.87
N TYR A 63 -4.35 -5.83 -11.85
CA TYR A 63 -5.00 -6.26 -10.61
C TYR A 63 -5.70 -5.08 -9.92
N LEU A 64 -5.01 -3.95 -9.76
CA LEU A 64 -5.56 -2.74 -9.13
C LEU A 64 -6.70 -2.13 -9.96
N GLN A 65 -6.58 -2.15 -11.29
CA GLN A 65 -7.65 -1.65 -12.17
C GLN A 65 -8.93 -2.47 -12.08
N LYS A 66 -8.83 -3.77 -11.84
CA LYS A 66 -9.96 -4.69 -11.72
C LYS A 66 -10.47 -4.81 -10.28
N PHE A 67 -9.77 -4.24 -9.30
CA PHE A 67 -10.04 -4.43 -7.88
C PHE A 67 -11.48 -4.08 -7.50
N SER A 68 -11.96 -2.89 -7.87
CA SER A 68 -13.31 -2.43 -7.49
C SER A 68 -14.43 -3.25 -8.13
N MET A 69 -14.20 -3.84 -9.30
CA MET A 69 -15.15 -4.78 -9.91
C MET A 69 -15.16 -6.13 -9.20
N ARG A 70 -13.98 -6.60 -8.79
CA ARG A 70 -13.83 -7.90 -8.11
C ARG A 70 -14.28 -7.84 -6.65
N TYR A 71 -14.05 -6.72 -5.99
CA TYR A 71 -14.35 -6.51 -4.57
C TYR A 71 -15.18 -5.23 -4.34
N PRO A 72 -16.46 -5.20 -4.77
CA PRO A 72 -17.30 -3.98 -4.73
C PRO A 72 -17.59 -3.50 -3.30
N ASP A 73 -17.51 -4.39 -2.32
CA ASP A 73 -17.72 -4.09 -0.91
C ASP A 73 -16.49 -3.47 -0.22
N LEU A 74 -15.37 -3.37 -0.92
CA LEU A 74 -14.12 -2.83 -0.38
C LEU A 74 -13.72 -1.52 -1.05
N GLY A 75 -13.16 -0.61 -0.25
CA GLY A 75 -12.48 0.57 -0.74
C GLY A 75 -11.08 0.23 -1.25
N LEU A 76 -10.57 1.00 -2.21
CA LEU A 76 -9.19 0.92 -2.69
C LEU A 76 -8.52 2.28 -2.56
N GLY A 77 -7.40 2.34 -1.87
CA GLY A 77 -6.49 3.48 -1.86
C GLY A 77 -5.12 3.06 -2.42
N VAL A 78 -4.67 3.73 -3.47
CA VAL A 78 -3.32 3.55 -4.01
C VAL A 78 -2.51 4.79 -3.70
N ILE A 79 -1.39 4.63 -2.99
CA ILE A 79 -0.56 5.74 -2.51
C ILE A 79 0.79 5.69 -3.23
N GLY A 80 1.07 6.69 -4.05
CA GLY A 80 2.38 6.91 -4.64
C GLY A 80 3.36 7.35 -3.56
N ALA A 81 4.30 6.47 -3.20
CA ALA A 81 5.20 6.66 -2.07
C ALA A 81 6.63 6.25 -2.45
N ARG A 82 7.37 7.18 -3.03
CA ARG A 82 8.80 7.01 -3.27
C ARG A 82 9.52 8.35 -3.25
N GLU A 83 10.70 8.37 -2.63
CA GLU A 83 11.59 9.53 -2.62
C GLU A 83 11.84 10.05 -4.05
N LYS A 84 11.74 11.36 -4.24
CA LYS A 84 11.95 12.06 -5.52
C LYS A 84 10.93 11.73 -6.63
N GLU A 85 9.90 10.95 -6.35
CA GLU A 85 8.78 10.74 -7.26
C GLU A 85 7.80 11.89 -7.12
N ASN A 86 7.81 12.80 -8.05
CA ASN A 86 6.95 13.99 -8.05
C ASN A 86 5.63 13.76 -8.83
N ALA A 87 4.72 14.73 -8.76
CA ALA A 87 3.43 14.65 -9.44
C ALA A 87 3.54 14.48 -10.96
N GLU A 88 4.58 15.01 -11.59
CA GLU A 88 4.81 14.88 -13.03
C GLU A 88 5.13 13.43 -13.42
N VAL A 89 6.00 12.76 -12.66
CA VAL A 89 6.34 11.34 -12.86
C VAL A 89 5.11 10.46 -12.69
N LEU A 90 4.29 10.72 -11.65
CA LEU A 90 3.04 9.99 -11.42
C LEU A 90 2.03 10.25 -12.53
N THR A 91 1.83 11.49 -12.95
CA THR A 91 0.92 11.87 -14.04
C THR A 91 1.32 11.18 -15.34
N LYS A 92 2.62 11.18 -15.65
CA LYS A 92 3.13 10.49 -16.84
C LYS A 92 2.86 9.00 -16.79
N ALA A 93 3.10 8.35 -15.66
CA ALA A 93 2.84 6.92 -15.50
C ALA A 93 1.33 6.59 -15.65
N ILE A 94 0.45 7.43 -15.10
CA ILE A 94 -1.01 7.30 -15.25
C ILE A 94 -1.38 7.32 -16.73
N ALA A 95 -0.88 8.30 -17.49
CA ALA A 95 -1.17 8.45 -18.92
C ALA A 95 -0.59 7.30 -19.74
N ASP A 96 0.72 7.00 -19.61
CA ASP A 96 1.43 5.99 -20.39
C ASP A 96 0.88 4.57 -20.18
N ARG A 97 0.38 4.29 -18.98
CA ARG A 97 -0.11 2.97 -18.56
C ARG A 97 -1.64 2.89 -18.53
N SER A 98 -2.34 3.98 -18.89
CA SER A 98 -3.80 4.08 -18.87
C SER A 98 -4.41 3.65 -17.54
N LEU A 99 -3.82 4.09 -16.43
CA LEU A 99 -4.30 3.75 -15.10
C LEU A 99 -5.59 4.51 -14.79
N ARG A 100 -6.61 3.79 -14.32
CA ARG A 100 -7.95 4.34 -14.05
C ARG A 100 -8.29 4.43 -12.58
N PHE A 101 -7.48 3.83 -11.70
CA PHE A 101 -7.63 4.02 -10.27
C PHE A 101 -6.94 5.31 -9.81
N PRO A 102 -7.52 6.03 -8.84
CA PRO A 102 -6.89 7.24 -8.32
C PRO A 102 -5.61 6.89 -7.57
N ILE A 103 -4.55 7.66 -7.80
CA ILE A 103 -3.29 7.56 -7.07
C ILE A 103 -3.16 8.79 -6.19
N LEU A 104 -3.06 8.56 -4.88
CA LEU A 104 -2.82 9.60 -3.88
C LEU A 104 -1.31 9.83 -3.79
N HIS A 105 -0.87 11.07 -3.65
CA HIS A 105 0.54 11.41 -3.64
C HIS A 105 1.04 11.69 -2.22
N ASP A 106 1.85 10.78 -1.68
CA ASP A 106 2.53 10.96 -0.39
C ASP A 106 3.84 11.73 -0.58
N ILE A 107 3.72 13.04 -0.77
CA ILE A 107 4.87 13.93 -0.91
C ILE A 107 5.68 13.86 0.39
N ASN A 108 6.94 13.66 0.40
CA ASN A 108 7.81 13.52 1.58
C ASN A 108 7.58 12.24 2.41
N LEU A 109 6.87 11.25 1.90
CA LEU A 109 6.70 9.92 2.50
C LEU A 109 6.11 9.96 3.94
N LYS A 110 5.31 10.97 4.25
CA LYS A 110 4.75 11.17 5.60
C LYS A 110 3.87 10.00 6.03
N VAL A 111 3.00 9.52 5.14
CA VAL A 111 2.11 8.38 5.41
C VAL A 111 2.91 7.08 5.39
N ALA A 112 3.82 6.92 4.43
CA ALA A 112 4.70 5.76 4.37
C ALA A 112 5.52 5.60 5.66
N HIS A 113 6.09 6.68 6.20
CA HIS A 113 6.81 6.65 7.48
C HIS A 113 5.89 6.32 8.65
N ALA A 114 4.70 6.93 8.73
CA ALA A 114 3.74 6.66 9.80
C ALA A 114 3.26 5.21 9.79
N TRP A 115 3.20 4.56 8.62
CA TRP A 115 2.77 3.17 8.45
C TRP A 115 3.96 2.19 8.35
N LEU A 116 5.18 2.68 8.58
CA LEU A 116 6.44 1.91 8.50
C LEU A 116 6.62 1.16 7.18
N VAL A 117 6.26 1.82 6.09
CA VAL A 117 6.45 1.30 4.73
C VAL A 117 7.82 1.69 4.23
N CYS A 118 8.69 0.72 4.01
CA CYS A 118 10.05 0.93 3.49
C CYS A 118 10.25 0.40 2.06
N GLN A 119 9.24 -0.23 1.48
CA GLN A 119 9.29 -0.77 0.12
C GLN A 119 7.92 -0.81 -0.54
N THR A 120 7.89 -0.78 -1.88
CA THR A 120 6.69 -0.86 -2.70
C THR A 120 6.80 -2.02 -3.71
N PRO A 121 5.67 -2.73 -4.04
CA PRO A 121 4.34 -2.56 -3.45
C PRO A 121 4.24 -3.12 -2.04
N ARG A 122 3.40 -2.51 -1.21
CA ARG A 122 3.03 -3.00 0.11
C ARG A 122 1.54 -2.84 0.30
N ALA A 123 0.83 -3.90 0.66
CA ALA A 123 -0.61 -3.91 0.82
C ALA A 123 -1.04 -4.02 2.28
N PHE A 124 -2.13 -3.36 2.61
CA PHE A 124 -2.77 -3.37 3.93
C PHE A 124 -4.26 -3.62 3.73
N LEU A 125 -4.86 -4.54 4.49
CA LEU A 125 -6.30 -4.73 4.60
C LEU A 125 -6.76 -4.19 5.95
N ILE A 126 -7.78 -3.35 5.92
CA ILE A 126 -8.30 -2.62 7.08
C ILE A 126 -9.80 -2.79 7.09
N ASN A 127 -10.40 -3.09 8.26
CA ASN A 127 -11.85 -3.19 8.39
C ASN A 127 -12.52 -1.81 8.51
N ALA A 128 -13.85 -1.78 8.57
CA ALA A 128 -14.63 -0.54 8.69
C ALA A 128 -14.33 0.25 9.98
N ASP A 129 -13.87 -0.42 11.03
CA ASP A 129 -13.50 0.18 12.32
C ASP A 129 -12.03 0.64 12.34
N GLN A 130 -11.37 0.67 11.19
CA GLN A 130 -9.96 1.07 10.99
C GLN A 130 -8.94 0.14 11.70
N HIS A 131 -9.30 -1.12 11.96
CA HIS A 131 -8.37 -2.11 12.47
C HIS A 131 -7.59 -2.79 11.34
N LEU A 132 -6.31 -2.96 11.55
CA LEU A 132 -5.42 -3.64 10.62
C LEU A 132 -5.64 -5.16 10.66
N LEU A 133 -6.02 -5.76 9.54
CA LEU A 133 -6.24 -7.20 9.43
C LEU A 133 -5.14 -7.93 8.68
N TYR A 134 -4.50 -7.26 7.72
CA TYR A 134 -3.41 -7.80 6.93
C TYR A 134 -2.42 -6.71 6.54
N ARG A 135 -1.14 -7.07 6.52
CA ARG A 135 -0.10 -6.28 5.85
C ARG A 135 0.94 -7.18 5.20
N GLY A 136 1.35 -6.83 4.01
CA GLY A 136 2.38 -7.62 3.33
C GLY A 136 2.44 -7.42 1.83
N ALA A 137 2.94 -8.43 1.14
CA ALA A 137 2.96 -8.50 -0.31
C ALA A 137 1.56 -8.78 -0.87
N ILE A 138 1.32 -8.40 -2.12
CA ILE A 138 0.08 -8.79 -2.83
C ILE A 138 0.10 -10.31 -3.08
N ASP A 139 1.24 -10.85 -3.48
CA ASP A 139 1.48 -12.27 -3.66
C ASP A 139 2.97 -12.62 -3.44
N ASN A 140 3.33 -13.88 -3.65
CA ASN A 140 4.72 -14.34 -3.61
C ASN A 140 5.33 -14.62 -4.99
N PHE A 141 4.85 -13.93 -6.02
CA PHE A 141 5.27 -14.19 -7.39
C PHE A 141 6.80 -14.21 -7.56
N LYS A 142 7.31 -15.29 -8.10
CA LYS A 142 8.72 -15.48 -8.46
C LYS A 142 8.88 -15.57 -9.98
N TYR A 143 8.12 -16.47 -10.61
CA TYR A 143 8.12 -16.72 -12.06
C TYR A 143 6.75 -17.26 -12.50
N PRO A 144 6.42 -17.18 -13.81
CA PRO A 144 5.18 -17.75 -14.33
C PRO A 144 5.05 -19.25 -14.03
N MET A 145 3.85 -19.70 -13.64
CA MET A 145 3.53 -21.10 -13.30
C MET A 145 4.33 -21.68 -12.11
N ASP A 146 4.75 -20.82 -11.19
CA ASP A 146 5.34 -21.24 -9.91
C ASP A 146 4.33 -22.13 -9.16
N PRO A 147 4.65 -23.41 -8.87
CA PRO A 147 3.73 -24.30 -8.14
C PRO A 147 3.52 -23.88 -6.68
N GLU A 148 4.39 -23.02 -6.14
CA GLU A 148 4.27 -22.46 -4.79
C GLU A 148 3.62 -21.06 -4.79
N TYR A 149 3.03 -20.64 -5.93
CA TYR A 149 2.36 -19.35 -6.01
C TYR A 149 1.25 -19.23 -4.96
N ALA A 150 1.25 -18.13 -4.24
CA ALA A 150 0.25 -17.82 -3.23
C ALA A 150 -0.22 -16.35 -3.36
N PRO A 151 -1.48 -16.11 -3.69
CA PRO A 151 -2.07 -14.77 -3.74
C PRO A 151 -2.42 -14.30 -2.33
N TYR A 152 -1.44 -13.84 -1.60
CA TYR A 152 -1.57 -13.52 -0.18
C TYR A 152 -2.69 -12.54 0.15
N LEU A 153 -2.79 -11.45 -0.61
CA LEU A 153 -3.84 -10.46 -0.40
C LEU A 153 -5.22 -11.05 -0.70
N ASP A 154 -5.39 -11.78 -1.80
CA ASP A 154 -6.66 -12.40 -2.16
C ASP A 154 -7.13 -13.38 -1.06
N HIS A 155 -6.21 -14.20 -0.51
CA HIS A 155 -6.54 -15.08 0.61
C HIS A 155 -7.02 -14.30 1.85
N ALA A 156 -6.37 -13.17 2.16
CA ALA A 156 -6.81 -12.32 3.28
C ALA A 156 -8.19 -11.70 3.01
N LEU A 157 -8.46 -11.29 1.76
CA LEU A 157 -9.76 -10.75 1.34
C LEU A 157 -10.86 -11.80 1.39
N GLU A 158 -10.59 -13.02 0.93
CA GLU A 158 -11.53 -14.15 1.01
C GLU A 158 -11.93 -14.45 2.46
N ASP A 159 -10.94 -14.58 3.36
CA ASP A 159 -11.19 -14.82 4.78
C ASP A 159 -12.04 -13.69 5.38
N PHE A 160 -11.64 -12.44 5.16
CA PHE A 160 -12.35 -11.28 5.69
C PHE A 160 -13.80 -11.18 5.18
N LEU A 161 -14.01 -11.30 3.88
CA LEU A 161 -15.35 -11.17 3.28
C LEU A 161 -16.28 -12.34 3.65
N SER A 162 -15.72 -13.51 3.96
CA SER A 162 -16.48 -14.66 4.48
C SER A 162 -16.67 -14.62 6.00
N GLY A 163 -16.21 -13.58 6.68
CA GLY A 163 -16.34 -13.42 8.13
C GLY A 163 -15.39 -14.31 8.93
N GLN A 164 -14.34 -14.81 8.32
CA GLN A 164 -13.30 -15.61 8.96
C GLN A 164 -12.12 -14.74 9.42
N ALA A 165 -11.40 -15.22 10.42
CA ALA A 165 -10.12 -14.61 10.76
C ALA A 165 -9.12 -14.79 9.61
N VAL A 166 -8.34 -13.75 9.31
CA VAL A 166 -7.33 -13.79 8.26
C VAL A 166 -6.27 -14.83 8.62
N ARG A 167 -6.19 -15.92 7.83
CA ARG A 167 -5.30 -17.09 8.06
C ARG A 167 -3.82 -16.73 8.10
N ARG A 168 -3.43 -15.68 7.40
CA ARG A 168 -2.06 -15.14 7.39
C ARG A 168 -2.13 -13.63 7.36
N SER A 169 -2.05 -13.03 8.54
CA SER A 169 -2.19 -11.57 8.71
C SER A 169 -0.95 -10.76 8.33
N GLU A 170 0.22 -11.42 8.24
CA GLU A 170 1.46 -10.78 7.81
C GLU A 170 2.22 -11.64 6.82
N THR A 171 2.81 -11.00 5.81
CA THR A 171 3.75 -11.61 4.87
C THR A 171 4.95 -10.72 4.65
N PRO A 172 6.12 -11.28 4.31
CA PRO A 172 7.26 -10.46 3.93
C PRO A 172 6.90 -9.56 2.77
N GLY A 173 7.37 -8.30 2.82
CA GLY A 173 7.32 -7.43 1.66
C GLY A 173 8.43 -7.77 0.67
N PHE A 174 8.17 -7.56 -0.60
CA PHE A 174 9.16 -7.67 -1.66
C PHE A 174 8.92 -6.57 -2.69
N GLY A 175 9.97 -5.80 -3.01
CA GLY A 175 9.81 -4.70 -3.96
C GLY A 175 10.96 -3.70 -3.93
N CYS A 176 10.70 -2.52 -4.46
CA CYS A 176 11.65 -1.41 -4.51
C CYS A 176 11.62 -0.60 -3.21
N PRO A 177 12.76 -0.13 -2.68
CA PRO A 177 12.76 0.72 -1.50
C PRO A 177 12.04 2.04 -1.76
N THR A 178 11.36 2.58 -0.76
CA THR A 178 10.70 3.89 -0.82
C THR A 178 11.71 5.03 -0.81
N GLU A 179 12.84 4.84 -0.14
CA GLU A 179 13.92 5.81 -0.01
C GLU A 179 15.26 5.22 -0.44
N SER A 180 16.17 6.09 -0.88
CA SER A 180 17.56 5.70 -1.18
C SER A 180 18.28 5.47 0.13
N VAL A 181 18.62 4.23 0.42
CA VAL A 181 19.44 3.88 1.58
C VAL A 181 20.89 4.13 1.22
N TYR A 182 21.46 5.22 1.74
CA TYR A 182 22.90 5.42 1.67
C TYR A 182 23.56 4.53 2.74
N TYR A 183 24.14 3.42 2.32
CA TYR A 183 25.06 2.69 3.18
C TYR A 183 26.33 3.53 3.34
N HIS A 184 26.47 4.23 4.45
CA HIS A 184 27.78 4.68 4.88
C HIS A 184 28.58 3.43 5.27
N ARG A 185 29.44 2.97 4.38
CA ARG A 185 30.52 2.06 4.77
C ARG A 185 31.50 2.88 5.59
N ASN A 186 31.51 2.65 6.91
CA ASN A 186 32.62 3.01 7.78
C ASN A 186 33.78 2.04 7.54
#